data_f0e2515be2545d6dcd1512b516cf8cc6
#
_entry.id   f0e2515be2545d6dcd1512b516cf8cc6
#
_cell.length_a   1.000
_cell.length_b   1.000
_cell.length_c   1.000
_cell.angle_alpha   90.00
_cell.angle_beta   90.00
_cell.angle_gamma   90.00
#
_symmetry.space_group_name_H-M   'P 1'
#
loop_
_entity.id
_entity.type
_entity.pdbx_description
1 polymer ?
#
loop_
_entity_poly.entity_id
_entity_poly.type
_entity_poly.pdbx_seq_one_letter_code
_entity_poly.pdbx_strand_id
1 'polypeptide(L)'
;MATPQAVLSLAASEIGYSRWSDPEPGSKYGRWYAKLTGDGYYATNGVPYCAMFVSSILTQAEASADGIPGAYVPWILAANSASGRLVYNEDAQPGDLVMFDWQGDGVADHIGFVEVNHPDEGWMQTIEGNTSPGTSGSQSNGGGVYRRARSYGSIIGVARPY
;
A
#
# COMPACT_ATOMS: atom_id res chain seq x y z
N MET A 1 -0.69 21.80 2.13
CA MET A 1 -1.00 20.87 1.03
C MET A 1 -0.03 19.71 1.10
N ALA A 2 -0.54 18.48 1.07
CA ALA A 2 0.30 17.29 1.13
C ALA A 2 1.22 17.22 -0.10
N THR A 3 2.45 16.79 0.12
CA THR A 3 3.41 16.56 -0.96
C THR A 3 3.78 15.08 -1.02
N PRO A 4 4.18 14.56 -2.18
CA PRO A 4 4.69 13.19 -2.27
C PRO A 4 5.80 12.90 -1.26
N GLN A 5 6.67 13.87 -1.04
CA GLN A 5 7.77 13.74 -0.07
C GLN A 5 7.26 13.59 1.37
N ALA A 6 6.22 14.35 1.76
CA ALA A 6 5.64 14.24 3.11
C ALA A 6 5.00 12.85 3.31
N VAL A 7 4.28 12.35 2.30
CA VAL A 7 3.69 11.01 2.31
C VAL A 7 4.77 9.94 2.47
N LEU A 8 5.83 10.01 1.66
CA LEU A 8 6.92 9.04 1.70
C LEU A 8 7.70 9.09 3.01
N SER A 9 7.89 10.29 3.58
CA SER A 9 8.55 10.42 4.88
C SER A 9 7.75 9.75 6.00
N LEU A 10 6.43 9.91 6.00
CA LEU A 10 5.55 9.22 6.94
C LEU A 10 5.60 7.70 6.74
N ALA A 11 5.48 7.24 5.50
CA ALA A 11 5.55 5.80 5.20
C ALA A 11 6.90 5.22 5.63
N ALA A 12 8.00 5.90 5.35
CA ALA A 12 9.34 5.45 5.73
C ALA A 12 9.53 5.39 7.25
N SER A 13 8.91 6.29 8.01
CA SER A 13 8.99 6.28 9.47
C SER A 13 8.35 5.05 10.10
N GLU A 14 7.47 4.36 9.37
CA GLU A 14 6.80 3.14 9.81
C GLU A 14 7.58 1.86 9.50
N ILE A 15 8.67 1.95 8.73
CA ILE A 15 9.48 0.78 8.37
C ILE A 15 10.02 0.11 9.64
N GLY A 16 9.85 -1.21 9.72
CA GLY A 16 10.22 -2.01 10.88
C GLY A 16 9.03 -2.36 11.77
N TYR A 17 7.87 -1.72 11.60
CA TYR A 17 6.65 -2.17 12.26
C TYR A 17 6.31 -3.60 11.83
N SER A 18 5.86 -4.43 12.79
CA SER A 18 5.36 -5.76 12.51
C SER A 18 4.22 -6.10 13.46
N ARG A 19 3.14 -6.67 12.94
CA ARG A 19 2.05 -7.15 13.78
C ARG A 19 2.50 -8.30 14.71
N TRP A 20 3.57 -9.01 14.34
CA TRP A 20 4.10 -10.11 15.14
C TRP A 20 4.77 -9.63 16.44
N SER A 21 5.24 -8.39 16.46
CA SER A 21 5.81 -7.76 17.65
C SER A 21 4.86 -6.74 18.31
N ASP A 22 3.69 -6.50 17.71
CA ASP A 22 2.66 -5.64 18.28
C ASP A 22 2.03 -6.34 19.50
N PRO A 23 1.97 -5.70 20.68
CA PRO A 23 1.41 -6.34 21.87
C PRO A 23 -0.12 -6.51 21.82
N GLU A 24 -0.81 -5.80 20.92
CA GLU A 24 -2.26 -5.87 20.77
C GLU A 24 -2.66 -6.72 19.56
N PRO A 25 -3.87 -7.33 19.58
CA PRO A 25 -4.37 -8.10 18.43
C PRO A 25 -4.45 -7.28 17.15
N GLY A 26 -4.24 -7.94 16.01
CA GLY A 26 -4.30 -7.33 14.70
C GLY A 26 -3.10 -6.46 14.41
N SER A 27 -3.31 -5.39 13.65
CA SER A 27 -2.31 -4.37 13.37
C SER A 27 -2.79 -3.00 13.87
N LYS A 28 -1.88 -2.10 14.16
CA LYS A 28 -2.26 -0.72 14.54
C LYS A 28 -3.04 -0.01 13.43
N TYR A 29 -2.77 -0.35 12.17
CA TYR A 29 -3.48 0.20 11.00
C TYR A 29 -4.90 -0.36 10.90
N GLY A 30 -5.05 -1.64 11.18
CA GLY A 30 -6.36 -2.28 11.27
C GLY A 30 -7.20 -1.74 12.41
N ARG A 31 -6.60 -1.53 13.58
CA ARG A 31 -7.28 -0.92 14.74
C ARG A 31 -7.71 0.53 14.45
N TRP A 32 -6.86 1.31 13.77
CA TRP A 32 -7.20 2.65 13.33
C TRP A 32 -8.39 2.63 12.36
N TYR A 33 -8.37 1.75 11.37
CA TYR A 33 -9.43 1.62 10.38
C TYR A 33 -10.75 1.13 10.99
N ALA A 34 -10.67 0.21 11.95
CA ALA A 34 -11.84 -0.25 12.71
C ALA A 34 -12.54 0.90 13.44
N LYS A 35 -11.77 1.79 14.06
CA LYS A 35 -12.32 2.99 14.71
C LYS A 35 -12.95 3.94 13.69
N LEU A 36 -12.31 4.13 12.55
CA LEU A 36 -12.80 5.01 11.49
C LEU A 36 -14.15 4.54 10.94
N THR A 37 -14.30 3.23 10.71
CA THR A 37 -15.49 2.63 10.08
C THR A 37 -16.55 2.16 11.06
N GLY A 38 -16.19 1.98 12.33
CA GLY A 38 -17.05 1.34 13.33
C GLY A 38 -17.13 -0.19 13.20
N ASP A 39 -16.29 -0.80 12.36
CA ASP A 39 -16.26 -2.26 12.14
C ASP A 39 -15.05 -2.89 12.82
N GLY A 40 -15.29 -3.61 13.91
CA GLY A 40 -14.25 -4.26 14.71
C GLY A 40 -13.52 -5.40 14.00
N TYR A 41 -14.05 -5.91 12.89
CA TYR A 41 -13.41 -6.96 12.10
C TYR A 41 -11.96 -6.59 11.74
N TYR A 42 -11.72 -5.35 11.33
CA TYR A 42 -10.40 -4.90 10.87
C TYR A 42 -9.33 -4.90 11.96
N ALA A 43 -9.73 -4.91 13.22
CA ALA A 43 -8.82 -4.97 14.38
C ALA A 43 -8.47 -6.39 14.81
N THR A 44 -8.99 -7.41 14.15
CA THR A 44 -8.76 -8.81 14.52
C THR A 44 -7.47 -9.37 13.94
N ASN A 45 -6.97 -10.45 14.54
CA ASN A 45 -5.74 -11.12 14.09
C ASN A 45 -5.89 -11.67 12.67
N GLY A 46 -4.84 -11.56 11.87
CA GLY A 46 -4.76 -12.17 10.55
C GLY A 46 -5.40 -11.37 9.42
N VAL A 47 -6.08 -10.27 9.72
CA VAL A 47 -6.69 -9.41 8.68
C VAL A 47 -5.59 -8.69 7.92
N PRO A 48 -5.53 -8.82 6.57
CA PRO A 48 -4.58 -8.09 5.75
C PRO A 48 -4.77 -6.57 5.90
N TYR A 49 -3.66 -5.84 6.02
CA TYR A 49 -3.74 -4.41 6.29
C TYR A 49 -2.98 -3.51 5.28
N CYS A 50 -2.56 -4.03 4.14
CA CYS A 50 -1.81 -3.23 3.16
C CYS A 50 -2.54 -1.94 2.74
N ALA A 51 -3.82 -2.04 2.43
CA ALA A 51 -4.65 -0.87 2.07
C ALA A 51 -4.93 0.03 3.26
N MET A 52 -5.06 -0.52 4.46
CA MET A 52 -5.24 0.27 5.68
C MET A 52 -3.96 1.02 6.07
N PHE A 53 -2.79 0.43 5.82
CA PHE A 53 -1.51 1.13 5.94
C PHE A 53 -1.47 2.36 5.03
N VAL A 54 -1.72 2.18 3.73
CA VAL A 54 -1.75 3.27 2.75
C VAL A 54 -2.76 4.34 3.16
N SER A 55 -3.96 3.93 3.56
CA SER A 55 -5.03 4.82 4.01
C SER A 55 -4.61 5.67 5.21
N SER A 56 -3.96 5.04 6.20
CA SER A 56 -3.50 5.73 7.41
C SER A 56 -2.42 6.75 7.09
N ILE A 57 -1.47 6.41 6.24
CA ILE A 57 -0.40 7.33 5.83
C ILE A 57 -0.96 8.55 5.08
N LEU A 58 -1.83 8.32 4.10
CA LEU A 58 -2.43 9.41 3.33
C LEU A 58 -3.28 10.31 4.23
N THR A 59 -4.06 9.73 5.15
CA THR A 59 -4.86 10.50 6.11
C THR A 59 -3.98 11.37 7.01
N GLN A 60 -2.89 10.83 7.54
CA GLN A 60 -1.94 11.58 8.37
C GLN A 60 -1.25 12.71 7.59
N ALA A 61 -0.98 12.49 6.32
CA ALA A 61 -0.36 13.49 5.44
C ALA A 61 -1.36 14.55 4.94
N GLU A 62 -2.64 14.44 5.31
CA GLU A 62 -3.71 15.29 4.76
C GLU A 62 -3.76 15.20 3.22
N ALA A 63 -3.43 14.02 2.69
CA ALA A 63 -3.53 13.69 1.29
C ALA A 63 -4.80 12.88 1.02
N SER A 64 -5.26 12.89 -0.22
CA SER A 64 -6.41 12.10 -0.63
C SER A 64 -6.09 11.31 -1.88
N ALA A 65 -6.78 10.18 -2.04
CA ALA A 65 -6.73 9.36 -3.24
C ALA A 65 -8.10 8.71 -3.43
N ASP A 66 -8.44 8.39 -4.66
CA ASP A 66 -9.72 7.73 -4.95
C ASP A 66 -9.74 6.34 -4.32
N GLY A 67 -10.83 6.01 -3.64
CA GLY A 67 -10.97 4.75 -2.91
C GLY A 67 -10.27 4.72 -1.54
N ILE A 68 -9.67 5.81 -1.11
CA ILE A 68 -8.98 5.95 0.18
C ILE A 68 -9.76 6.94 1.08
N PRO A 69 -9.99 6.64 2.37
CA PRO A 69 -9.63 5.40 3.08
C PRO A 69 -10.35 4.16 2.57
N GLY A 70 -9.63 3.06 2.49
CA GLY A 70 -10.16 1.80 2.00
C GLY A 70 -9.36 0.60 2.51
N ALA A 71 -9.99 -0.58 2.48
CA ALA A 71 -9.39 -1.82 2.95
C ALA A 71 -9.28 -2.89 1.84
N TYR A 72 -9.88 -2.65 0.67
CA TYR A 72 -9.97 -3.65 -0.39
C TYR A 72 -9.32 -3.11 -1.68
N VAL A 73 -8.15 -3.65 -2.01
CA VAL A 73 -7.32 -3.14 -3.12
C VAL A 73 -8.03 -3.14 -4.47
N PRO A 74 -8.81 -4.17 -4.86
CA PRO A 74 -9.54 -4.12 -6.14
C PRO A 74 -10.48 -2.92 -6.28
N TRP A 75 -11.11 -2.46 -5.21
CA TRP A 75 -11.96 -1.26 -5.25
C TRP A 75 -11.15 0.02 -5.38
N ILE A 76 -9.97 0.06 -4.76
CA ILE A 76 -9.04 1.20 -4.91
C ILE A 76 -8.57 1.31 -6.36
N LEU A 77 -8.18 0.18 -6.95
CA LEU A 77 -7.78 0.12 -8.37
C LEU A 77 -8.92 0.60 -9.28
N ALA A 78 -10.13 0.08 -9.06
CA ALA A 78 -11.30 0.43 -9.87
C ALA A 78 -11.64 1.93 -9.77
N ALA A 79 -11.58 2.51 -8.57
CA ALA A 79 -11.85 3.93 -8.36
C ALA A 79 -10.85 4.82 -9.11
N ASN A 80 -9.56 4.49 -9.05
CA ASN A 80 -8.52 5.24 -9.74
C ASN A 80 -8.58 5.07 -11.26
N SER A 81 -8.95 3.88 -11.73
CA SER A 81 -9.20 3.64 -13.15
C SER A 81 -10.37 4.48 -13.66
N ALA A 82 -11.47 4.49 -12.93
CA ALA A 82 -12.68 5.24 -13.31
C ALA A 82 -12.46 6.77 -13.36
N SER A 83 -11.58 7.29 -12.50
CA SER A 83 -11.27 8.73 -12.45
C SER A 83 -10.11 9.14 -13.36
N GLY A 84 -9.53 8.21 -14.12
CA GLY A 84 -8.41 8.51 -15.04
C GLY A 84 -7.09 8.79 -14.34
N ARG A 85 -6.88 8.25 -13.14
CA ARG A 85 -5.68 8.47 -12.35
C ARG A 85 -4.54 7.48 -12.63
N LEU A 86 -4.80 6.42 -13.42
CA LEU A 86 -3.77 5.43 -13.72
C LEU A 86 -2.72 6.01 -14.65
N VAL A 87 -1.47 5.66 -14.39
CA VAL A 87 -0.31 6.01 -15.21
C VAL A 87 0.42 4.73 -15.61
N TYR A 88 1.25 4.80 -16.67
CA TYR A 88 2.09 3.67 -17.04
C TYR A 88 3.17 3.42 -15.97
N ASN A 89 3.63 2.17 -15.84
CA ASN A 89 4.70 1.83 -14.90
C ASN A 89 5.95 2.70 -15.11
N GLU A 90 6.30 2.95 -16.36
CA GLU A 90 7.47 3.75 -16.73
C GLU A 90 7.35 5.21 -16.27
N ASP A 91 6.13 5.69 -16.13
CA ASP A 91 5.84 7.08 -15.73
C ASP A 91 5.59 7.22 -14.23
N ALA A 92 5.71 6.14 -13.46
CA ALA A 92 5.51 6.17 -12.01
C ALA A 92 6.49 7.12 -11.34
N GLN A 93 5.99 7.91 -10.40
CA GLN A 93 6.75 8.90 -9.65
C GLN A 93 6.72 8.60 -8.14
N PRO A 94 7.70 9.08 -7.38
CA PRO A 94 7.67 8.96 -5.92
C PRO A 94 6.36 9.48 -5.33
N GLY A 95 5.72 8.69 -4.47
CA GLY A 95 4.43 9.00 -3.87
C GLY A 95 3.22 8.42 -4.59
N ASP A 96 3.37 7.93 -5.81
CA ASP A 96 2.29 7.22 -6.49
C ASP A 96 1.94 5.93 -5.73
N LEU A 97 0.69 5.48 -5.88
CA LEU A 97 0.24 4.19 -5.37
C LEU A 97 0.55 3.10 -6.39
N VAL A 98 1.08 1.98 -5.94
CA VAL A 98 1.34 0.82 -6.81
C VAL A 98 0.55 -0.38 -6.31
N MET A 99 -0.15 -1.06 -7.22
CA MET A 99 -0.99 -2.20 -6.94
C MET A 99 -0.48 -3.42 -7.69
N PHE A 100 -0.55 -4.57 -7.03
CA PHE A 100 0.05 -5.82 -7.49
C PHE A 100 -1.01 -6.89 -7.67
N ASP A 101 -0.78 -7.74 -8.67
CA ASP A 101 -1.54 -8.97 -8.93
C ASP A 101 -0.52 -10.11 -9.00
N TRP A 102 -0.34 -10.79 -7.87
CA TRP A 102 0.68 -11.82 -7.74
C TRP A 102 0.40 -13.07 -8.56
N GLN A 103 -0.89 -13.39 -8.77
CA GLN A 103 -1.30 -14.59 -9.49
C GLN A 103 -1.52 -14.37 -10.99
N GLY A 104 -1.62 -13.12 -11.43
CA GLY A 104 -1.93 -12.80 -12.82
C GLY A 104 -3.37 -13.12 -13.22
N ASP A 105 -4.29 -13.08 -12.26
CA ASP A 105 -5.72 -13.39 -12.47
C ASP A 105 -6.59 -12.17 -12.76
N GLY A 106 -5.99 -10.98 -12.84
CA GLY A 106 -6.70 -9.72 -13.08
C GLY A 106 -7.30 -9.09 -11.83
N VAL A 107 -7.05 -9.65 -10.64
CA VAL A 107 -7.54 -9.14 -9.36
C VAL A 107 -6.35 -8.64 -8.54
N ALA A 108 -6.41 -7.38 -8.11
CA ALA A 108 -5.34 -6.80 -7.31
C ALA A 108 -5.30 -7.42 -5.90
N ASP A 109 -4.09 -7.80 -5.47
CA ASP A 109 -3.85 -8.52 -4.22
C ASP A 109 -3.18 -7.66 -3.14
N HIS A 110 -2.50 -6.59 -3.53
CA HIS A 110 -1.62 -5.84 -2.65
C HIS A 110 -1.42 -4.41 -3.14
N ILE A 111 -1.06 -3.50 -2.24
CA ILE A 111 -0.82 -2.08 -2.55
C ILE A 111 0.33 -1.54 -1.70
N GLY A 112 1.08 -0.59 -2.27
CA GLY A 112 2.12 0.16 -1.58
C GLY A 112 2.33 1.52 -2.20
N PHE A 113 3.38 2.20 -1.75
CA PHE A 113 3.84 3.48 -2.32
C PHE A 113 5.07 3.28 -3.19
N VAL A 114 5.12 3.96 -4.33
CA VAL A 114 6.35 4.08 -5.12
C VAL A 114 7.31 5.02 -4.38
N GLU A 115 8.52 4.55 -4.12
CA GLU A 115 9.58 5.38 -3.53
C GLU A 115 10.57 5.83 -4.60
N VAL A 116 11.07 4.89 -5.41
CA VAL A 116 11.97 5.16 -6.53
C VAL A 116 11.59 4.28 -7.70
N ASN A 117 11.45 4.87 -8.87
CA ASN A 117 11.19 4.12 -10.10
C ASN A 117 12.47 3.97 -10.93
N HIS A 118 12.69 2.78 -11.47
CA HIS A 118 13.81 2.46 -12.36
C HIS A 118 13.28 1.96 -13.72
N PRO A 119 12.72 2.86 -14.56
CA PRO A 119 12.05 2.46 -15.79
C PRO A 119 12.97 1.78 -16.80
N ASP A 120 14.25 2.16 -16.86
CA ASP A 120 15.22 1.54 -17.77
C ASP A 120 15.54 0.08 -17.40
N GLU A 121 15.29 -0.30 -16.15
CA GLU A 121 15.55 -1.64 -15.64
C GLU A 121 14.27 -2.44 -15.37
N GLY A 122 13.10 -1.81 -15.50
CA GLY A 122 11.79 -2.48 -15.37
C GLY A 122 11.42 -2.88 -13.95
N TRP A 123 11.84 -2.11 -12.94
CA TRP A 123 11.48 -2.34 -11.54
C TRP A 123 11.37 -1.04 -10.76
N MET A 124 10.78 -1.12 -9.58
CA MET A 124 10.70 0.02 -8.67
C MET A 124 10.97 -0.39 -7.22
N GLN A 125 11.46 0.55 -6.42
CA GLN A 125 11.52 0.44 -4.98
C GLN A 125 10.23 0.99 -4.39
N THR A 126 9.67 0.26 -3.44
CA THR A 126 8.38 0.58 -2.82
C THR A 126 8.50 0.60 -1.30
N ILE A 127 7.50 1.20 -0.63
CA ILE A 127 7.26 1.04 0.80
C ILE A 127 5.88 0.41 0.95
N GLU A 128 5.82 -0.75 1.60
CA GLU A 128 4.62 -1.57 1.68
C GLU A 128 4.31 -1.99 3.11
N GLY A 129 3.03 -1.94 3.46
CA GLY A 129 2.53 -2.54 4.70
C GLY A 129 2.08 -3.98 4.48
N ASN A 130 2.10 -4.77 5.54
CA ASN A 130 1.66 -6.17 5.54
C ASN A 130 2.43 -7.06 4.56
N THR A 131 3.72 -6.84 4.43
CA THR A 131 4.62 -7.63 3.57
C THR A 131 5.72 -8.30 4.39
N SER A 132 6.63 -8.98 3.72
CA SER A 132 7.79 -9.65 4.32
C SER A 132 9.10 -9.03 3.83
N PRO A 133 10.18 -9.07 4.64
CA PRO A 133 11.44 -8.39 4.29
C PRO A 133 12.29 -9.12 3.25
N GLY A 134 11.99 -10.39 2.98
CA GLY A 134 12.78 -11.22 2.08
C GLY A 134 11.94 -11.85 0.98
N THR A 135 12.53 -12.77 0.24
CA THR A 135 11.84 -13.54 -0.80
C THR A 135 10.99 -14.68 -0.21
N SER A 136 11.25 -15.10 1.03
CA SER A 136 10.42 -16.03 1.77
C SER A 136 9.37 -15.26 2.58
N GLY A 137 8.26 -15.95 2.89
CA GLY A 137 7.14 -15.33 3.58
C GLY A 137 6.14 -14.67 2.62
N SER A 138 4.97 -14.34 3.14
CA SER A 138 3.90 -13.76 2.33
C SER A 138 4.22 -12.32 1.94
N GLN A 139 4.02 -12.00 0.67
CA GLN A 139 4.21 -10.65 0.15
C GLN A 139 2.96 -9.77 0.33
N SER A 140 1.80 -10.37 0.55
CA SER A 140 0.52 -9.67 0.71
C SER A 140 -0.12 -9.88 2.08
N ASN A 141 0.47 -10.70 2.95
CA ASN A 141 0.02 -10.92 4.33
C ASN A 141 1.20 -11.30 5.25
N GLY A 142 2.34 -10.67 5.06
CA GLY A 142 3.57 -10.92 5.82
C GLY A 142 3.62 -10.27 7.20
N GLY A 143 2.82 -9.24 7.41
CA GLY A 143 2.63 -8.62 8.72
C GLY A 143 3.53 -7.42 9.04
N GLY A 144 4.50 -7.08 8.19
CA GLY A 144 5.45 -6.00 8.45
C GLY A 144 5.39 -4.85 7.43
N VAL A 145 6.05 -3.74 7.76
CA VAL A 145 6.25 -2.59 6.87
C VAL A 145 7.72 -2.57 6.45
N TYR A 146 7.96 -2.67 5.14
CA TYR A 146 9.32 -2.76 4.60
C TYR A 146 9.46 -2.05 3.26
N ARG A 147 10.70 -1.67 2.92
CA ARG A 147 11.09 -1.35 1.54
C ARG A 147 11.18 -2.62 0.74
N ARG A 148 10.65 -2.60 -0.48
CA ARG A 148 10.67 -3.76 -1.37
C ARG A 148 11.18 -3.34 -2.75
N ALA A 149 11.80 -4.28 -3.46
CA ALA A 149 12.09 -4.15 -4.89
C ALA A 149 11.06 -4.98 -5.66
N ARG A 150 10.36 -4.35 -6.60
CA ARG A 150 9.25 -4.98 -7.33
C ARG A 150 9.44 -4.83 -8.83
N SER A 151 9.41 -5.96 -9.53
CA SER A 151 9.42 -6.02 -10.99
C SER A 151 8.08 -5.53 -11.57
N TYR A 152 8.12 -4.89 -12.73
CA TYR A 152 6.90 -4.46 -13.44
C TYR A 152 5.93 -5.59 -13.75
N GLY A 153 6.44 -6.82 -13.91
CA GLY A 153 5.61 -7.97 -14.25
C GLY A 153 4.53 -8.33 -13.22
N SER A 154 4.68 -7.90 -11.97
CA SER A 154 3.69 -8.15 -10.91
C SER A 154 2.73 -6.97 -10.68
N ILE A 155 2.90 -5.85 -11.40
CA ILE A 155 2.13 -4.62 -11.20
C ILE A 155 0.88 -4.66 -12.09
N ILE A 156 -0.29 -4.45 -11.49
CA ILE A 156 -1.56 -4.33 -12.22
C ILE A 156 -1.97 -2.88 -12.44
N GLY A 157 -1.47 -1.95 -11.64
CA GLY A 157 -1.75 -0.53 -11.85
C GLY A 157 -0.90 0.37 -10.97
N VAL A 158 -0.63 1.55 -11.48
CA VAL A 158 -0.02 2.66 -10.73
C VAL A 158 -0.97 3.85 -10.81
N ALA A 159 -1.27 4.46 -9.68
CA ALA A 159 -2.19 5.59 -9.60
C ALA A 159 -1.51 6.81 -9.00
N ARG A 160 -1.72 7.96 -9.62
CA ARG A 160 -1.24 9.25 -9.10
C ARG A 160 -2.34 9.90 -8.30
N PRO A 161 -2.20 9.96 -6.96
CA PRO A 161 -3.30 10.42 -6.10
C PRO A 161 -3.49 11.94 -6.10
N TYR A 162 -2.45 12.71 -6.44
CA TYR A 162 -2.49 14.17 -6.37
C TYR A 162 -1.59 14.85 -7.42
#